data_ec7f0c77e29889596758b7a40261a4b3
#
_entry.id   ec7f0c77e29889596758b7a40261a4b3
#
_cell.length_a   1.000
_cell.length_b   1.000
_cell.length_c   1.000
_cell.angle_alpha   90.00
_cell.angle_beta   90.00
_cell.angle_gamma   90.00
#
_symmetry.space_group_name_H-M   'P 1'
#
loop_
_entity.id
_entity.type
_entity.pdbx_description
1 polymer ?
#
loop_
_entity_poly.entity_id
_entity_poly.type
_entity_poly.pdbx_seq_one_letter_code
_entity_poly.pdbx_strand_id
1 'polypeptide(L)'
;MSQYPLWNQLNTLKEAQWVDLTHTFDPNIPRFSEFEKGEVSTLFNVKDHGFYVQRWSIVTQYGTHIDAPIHFVENRRYLEELDLKELVLPLIVLDYSKAVSYTHLTLPTIYS
;
A
#
# COMPACT_ATOMS: atom_id res chain seq x y z
N MET A 1 -22.85 2.87 -29.24
CA MET A 1 -21.62 2.33 -28.66
C MET A 1 -20.64 3.46 -28.46
N SER A 2 -20.04 3.59 -27.30
CA SER A 2 -19.03 4.59 -27.05
C SER A 2 -17.79 4.31 -27.90
N GLN A 3 -17.20 5.35 -28.45
CA GLN A 3 -15.98 5.31 -29.23
C GLN A 3 -14.73 4.92 -28.41
N TYR A 4 -14.88 4.81 -27.06
CA TYR A 4 -13.79 4.60 -26.11
C TYR A 4 -14.10 3.44 -25.16
N PRO A 5 -13.87 2.17 -25.58
CA PRO A 5 -14.23 1.00 -24.77
C PRO A 5 -13.50 0.94 -23.41
N LEU A 6 -12.24 1.38 -23.33
CA LEU A 6 -11.50 1.45 -22.06
C LEU A 6 -12.09 2.48 -21.09
N TRP A 7 -12.62 3.59 -21.61
CA TRP A 7 -13.30 4.61 -20.80
C TRP A 7 -14.59 4.05 -20.17
N ASN A 8 -15.34 3.25 -20.91
CA ASN A 8 -16.54 2.59 -20.40
C ASN A 8 -16.21 1.59 -19.30
N GLN A 9 -15.16 0.78 -19.48
CA GLN A 9 -14.70 -0.15 -18.45
C GLN A 9 -14.28 0.61 -17.18
N LEU A 10 -13.54 1.71 -17.33
CA LEU A 10 -13.17 2.56 -16.19
C LEU A 10 -14.39 3.15 -15.48
N ASN A 11 -15.40 3.63 -16.21
CA ASN A 11 -16.63 4.13 -15.61
C ASN A 11 -17.37 3.04 -14.85
N THR A 12 -17.47 1.82 -15.39
CA THR A 12 -18.06 0.68 -14.69
C THR A 12 -17.31 0.37 -13.38
N LEU A 13 -15.97 0.40 -13.40
CA LEU A 13 -15.17 0.24 -12.18
C LEU A 13 -15.42 1.35 -11.17
N LYS A 14 -15.58 2.60 -11.62
CA LYS A 14 -15.89 3.73 -10.72
C LYS A 14 -17.25 3.65 -10.05
N GLU A 15 -18.21 2.94 -10.65
CA GLU A 15 -19.54 2.69 -10.05
C GLU A 15 -19.50 1.59 -8.98
N ALA A 16 -18.43 0.78 -8.93
CA ALA A 16 -18.25 -0.22 -7.88
C ALA A 16 -18.00 0.42 -6.52
N GLN A 17 -18.20 -0.35 -5.46
CA GLN A 17 -17.84 0.09 -4.11
C GLN A 17 -16.31 0.12 -3.97
N TRP A 18 -15.76 1.28 -3.66
CA TRP A 18 -14.36 1.45 -3.37
C TRP A 18 -14.14 1.51 -1.87
N VAL A 19 -13.15 0.79 -1.38
CA VAL A 19 -12.77 0.78 0.03
C VAL A 19 -11.29 1.11 0.13
N ASP A 20 -10.97 2.23 0.80
CA ASP A 20 -9.60 2.61 1.10
C ASP A 20 -9.15 1.89 2.37
N LEU A 21 -8.18 0.98 2.22
CA LEU A 21 -7.58 0.22 3.32
C LEU A 21 -6.28 0.85 3.82
N THR A 22 -5.92 2.03 3.31
CA THR A 22 -4.71 2.75 3.70
C THR A 22 -4.90 3.43 5.05
N HIS A 23 -3.98 3.21 5.98
CA HIS A 23 -3.91 4.00 7.21
C HIS A 23 -3.57 5.46 6.88
N THR A 24 -4.16 6.40 7.63
CA THR A 24 -3.75 7.80 7.56
C THR A 24 -2.26 7.91 7.76
N PHE A 25 -1.56 8.54 6.81
CA PHE A 25 -0.12 8.67 6.85
C PHE A 25 0.29 9.86 7.72
N ASP A 26 0.78 9.58 8.91
CA ASP A 26 1.30 10.57 9.86
C ASP A 26 2.47 9.98 10.68
N PRO A 27 3.25 10.80 11.41
CA PRO A 27 4.40 10.31 12.18
C PRO A 27 4.06 9.28 13.28
N ASN A 28 2.79 9.19 13.69
CA ASN A 28 2.35 8.26 14.76
C ASN A 28 1.71 6.98 14.22
N ILE A 29 1.68 6.78 12.90
CA ILE A 29 1.15 5.57 12.27
C ILE A 29 1.82 4.33 12.86
N PRO A 30 1.12 3.18 13.02
CA PRO A 30 1.72 1.94 13.44
C PRO A 30 2.94 1.58 12.58
N ARG A 31 4.02 1.19 13.22
CA ARG A 31 5.28 0.80 12.59
C ARG A 31 5.95 -0.31 13.38
N PHE A 32 6.91 -0.98 12.78
CA PHE A 32 7.75 -1.92 13.49
C PHE A 32 8.52 -1.21 14.61
N SER A 33 8.58 -1.81 15.80
CA SER A 33 9.11 -1.17 17.01
C SER A 33 10.58 -0.76 16.93
N GLU A 34 11.36 -1.46 16.12
CA GLU A 34 12.78 -1.17 15.92
C GLU A 34 13.02 0.04 14.98
N PHE A 35 12.00 0.49 14.28
CA PHE A 35 12.13 1.63 13.38
C PHE A 35 11.95 2.95 14.11
N GLU A 36 12.77 3.93 13.76
CA GLU A 36 12.63 5.28 14.27
C GLU A 36 11.27 5.87 13.84
N LYS A 37 10.77 6.76 14.71
CA LYS A 37 9.57 7.52 14.39
C LYS A 37 9.85 8.46 13.23
N GLY A 38 8.93 8.53 12.29
CA GLY A 38 9.00 9.48 11.18
C GLY A 38 8.97 10.93 11.64
N GLU A 39 9.71 11.77 10.95
CA GLU A 39 9.74 13.21 11.17
C GLU A 39 9.07 13.93 10.01
N VAL A 40 8.32 14.97 10.33
CA VAL A 40 7.68 15.84 9.34
C VAL A 40 7.88 17.30 9.70
N SER A 41 8.23 18.11 8.71
CA SER A 41 8.31 19.57 8.85
C SER A 41 7.64 20.27 7.67
N THR A 42 6.85 21.29 7.94
CA THR A 42 6.26 22.13 6.90
C THR A 42 7.30 23.16 6.42
N LEU A 43 7.69 23.05 5.15
CA LEU A 43 8.63 23.98 4.52
C LEU A 43 7.94 25.21 3.98
N PHE A 44 6.76 25.04 3.38
CA PHE A 44 5.96 26.11 2.78
C PHE A 44 4.50 25.90 3.15
N ASN A 45 3.78 27.01 3.38
CA ASN A 45 2.35 27.02 3.64
C ASN A 45 1.62 27.95 2.67
N VAL A 46 0.33 27.71 2.46
CA VAL A 46 -0.46 28.46 1.46
C VAL A 46 -0.55 29.94 1.82
N LYS A 47 -0.69 30.27 3.10
CA LYS A 47 -0.89 31.66 3.54
C LYS A 47 0.28 32.57 3.17
N ASP A 48 1.50 32.12 3.41
CA ASP A 48 2.70 32.95 3.27
C ASP A 48 3.40 32.77 1.91
N HIS A 49 3.19 31.60 1.26
CA HIS A 49 3.95 31.20 0.08
C HIS A 49 3.06 30.88 -1.14
N GLY A 50 1.74 30.76 -0.97
CA GLY A 50 0.81 30.41 -2.04
C GLY A 50 0.72 28.91 -2.35
N PHE A 51 1.50 28.07 -1.72
CA PHE A 51 1.51 26.60 -1.88
C PHE A 51 1.93 25.91 -0.58
N TYR A 52 1.68 24.59 -0.49
CA TYR A 52 1.96 23.78 0.70
C TYR A 52 2.96 22.68 0.38
N VAL A 53 4.05 22.61 1.14
CA VAL A 53 5.09 21.56 1.00
C VAL A 53 5.59 21.13 2.36
N GLN A 54 5.70 19.83 2.53
CA GLN A 54 6.32 19.19 3.69
C GLN A 54 7.61 18.44 3.30
N ARG A 55 8.50 18.32 4.26
CA ARG A 55 9.62 17.39 4.23
C ARG A 55 9.32 16.24 5.17
N TRP A 56 9.50 15.01 4.70
CA TRP A 56 9.38 13.79 5.50
C TRP A 56 10.71 13.06 5.55
N SER A 57 11.04 12.50 6.74
CA SER A 57 12.14 11.56 6.95
C SER A 57 11.55 10.31 7.58
N ILE A 58 11.56 9.23 6.84
CA ILE A 58 10.96 7.93 7.23
C ILE A 58 11.78 6.79 6.65
N VAL A 59 11.66 5.61 7.26
CA VAL A 59 12.07 4.36 6.63
C VAL A 59 11.06 3.97 5.54
N THR A 60 11.47 3.17 4.57
CA THR A 60 10.60 2.78 3.43
C THR A 60 9.41 1.93 3.85
N GLN A 61 9.55 1.11 4.88
CA GLN A 61 8.49 0.25 5.44
C GLN A 61 7.72 0.97 6.54
N TYR A 62 7.12 2.10 6.20
CA TYR A 62 6.38 2.96 7.14
C TYR A 62 4.90 3.04 6.79
N GLY A 63 4.03 2.74 7.78
CA GLY A 63 2.58 2.73 7.55
C GLY A 63 2.11 1.65 6.58
N THR A 64 1.09 1.94 5.77
CA THR A 64 0.61 1.04 4.72
C THR A 64 1.57 1.09 3.54
N HIS A 65 2.26 -0.01 3.26
CA HIS A 65 3.31 -0.10 2.24
C HIS A 65 3.32 -1.46 1.56
N ILE A 66 4.10 -1.56 0.52
CA ILE A 66 4.44 -2.81 -0.17
C ILE A 66 5.91 -3.14 0.05
N ASP A 67 6.22 -4.42 0.21
CA ASP A 67 7.58 -4.93 0.26
C ASP A 67 7.96 -5.51 -1.09
N ALA A 68 9.07 -5.03 -1.65
CA ALA A 68 9.69 -5.68 -2.80
C ALA A 68 10.45 -6.95 -2.36
N PRO A 69 10.69 -7.92 -3.26
CA PRO A 69 11.40 -9.15 -2.93
C PRO A 69 12.78 -8.95 -2.27
N ILE A 70 13.48 -7.86 -2.60
CA ILE A 70 14.77 -7.49 -1.98
C ILE A 70 14.66 -7.25 -0.48
N HIS A 71 13.46 -6.93 0.04
CA HIS A 71 13.29 -6.63 1.46
C HIS A 71 13.72 -7.80 2.38
N PHE A 72 13.51 -9.05 1.94
CA PHE A 72 13.88 -10.24 2.72
C PHE A 72 14.94 -11.12 2.07
N VAL A 73 15.22 -10.94 0.77
CA VAL A 73 16.12 -11.85 0.04
C VAL A 73 17.10 -11.07 -0.81
N GLU A 74 18.39 -11.24 -0.54
CA GLU A 74 19.48 -10.61 -1.30
C GLU A 74 19.40 -10.89 -2.80
N ASN A 75 19.81 -9.93 -3.61
CA ASN A 75 19.88 -10.03 -5.06
C ASN A 75 18.52 -10.33 -5.74
N ARG A 76 17.44 -9.93 -5.11
CA ARG A 76 16.08 -9.98 -5.68
C ARG A 76 15.64 -8.61 -6.17
N ARG A 77 14.52 -8.61 -6.91
CA ARG A 77 13.98 -7.41 -7.53
C ARG A 77 13.69 -6.30 -6.50
N TYR A 78 14.08 -5.09 -6.85
CA TYR A 78 13.64 -3.87 -6.18
C TYR A 78 12.23 -3.49 -6.61
N LEU A 79 11.64 -2.48 -5.97
CA LEU A 79 10.27 -2.06 -6.24
C LEU A 79 10.08 -1.56 -7.69
N GLU A 80 11.06 -0.83 -8.22
CA GLU A 80 11.05 -0.32 -9.60
C GLU A 80 11.17 -1.41 -10.68
N GLU A 81 11.52 -2.62 -10.30
CA GLU A 81 11.63 -3.77 -11.21
C GLU A 81 10.34 -4.62 -11.24
N LEU A 82 9.32 -4.25 -10.45
CA LEU A 82 8.03 -4.95 -10.45
C LEU A 82 7.15 -4.46 -11.60
N ASP A 83 6.52 -5.39 -12.32
CA ASP A 83 5.50 -5.03 -13.30
C ASP A 83 4.25 -4.50 -12.57
N LEU A 84 3.68 -3.39 -13.05
CA LEU A 84 2.47 -2.82 -12.47
C LEU A 84 1.31 -3.80 -12.42
N LYS A 85 1.22 -4.74 -13.36
CA LYS A 85 0.19 -5.78 -13.38
C LYS A 85 0.32 -6.77 -12.22
N GLU A 86 1.52 -6.98 -11.70
CA GLU A 86 1.75 -7.82 -10.52
C GLU A 86 1.13 -7.20 -9.26
N LEU A 87 0.84 -5.90 -9.28
CA LEU A 87 0.27 -5.15 -8.15
C LEU A 87 -1.26 -5.07 -8.18
N VAL A 88 -1.89 -5.57 -9.25
CA VAL A 88 -3.36 -5.62 -9.39
C VAL A 88 -3.80 -7.06 -9.19
N LEU A 89 -4.23 -7.38 -7.97
CA LEU A 89 -4.50 -8.75 -7.54
C LEU A 89 -5.90 -8.88 -6.94
N PRO A 90 -6.53 -10.06 -7.03
CA PRO A 90 -7.73 -10.35 -6.26
C PRO A 90 -7.38 -10.42 -4.78
N LEU A 91 -8.22 -9.82 -3.92
CA LEU A 91 -8.08 -9.88 -2.47
C LEU A 91 -8.83 -11.10 -1.91
N ILE A 92 -8.14 -11.89 -1.08
CA ILE A 92 -8.75 -12.92 -0.25
C ILE A 92 -8.53 -12.52 1.21
N VAL A 93 -9.61 -12.42 1.98
CA VAL A 93 -9.53 -12.11 3.41
C VAL A 93 -9.51 -13.41 4.20
N LEU A 94 -8.45 -13.60 4.99
CA LEU A 94 -8.33 -14.70 5.96
C LEU A 94 -8.54 -14.12 7.37
N ASP A 95 -9.69 -14.40 7.98
CA ASP A 95 -9.99 -13.94 9.33
C ASP A 95 -9.37 -14.89 10.38
N TYR A 96 -8.32 -14.41 11.02
CA TYR A 96 -7.61 -15.10 12.10
C TYR A 96 -7.97 -14.62 13.50
N SER A 97 -8.94 -13.75 13.64
CA SER A 97 -9.32 -13.17 14.93
C SER A 97 -9.72 -14.21 16.00
N LYS A 98 -10.12 -15.42 15.57
CA LYS A 98 -10.50 -16.54 16.44
C LYS A 98 -9.50 -17.71 16.43
N ALA A 99 -8.37 -17.57 15.74
CA ALA A 99 -7.38 -18.64 15.68
C ALA A 99 -6.65 -18.77 17.01
N VAL A 100 -6.49 -20.00 17.52
CA VAL A 100 -5.63 -20.31 18.65
C VAL A 100 -4.20 -20.56 18.17
N SER A 101 -3.22 -20.35 19.06
CA SER A 101 -1.78 -20.36 18.76
C SER A 101 -1.20 -21.66 18.15
N TYR A 102 -2.01 -22.70 17.97
CA TYR A 102 -1.60 -23.99 17.41
C TYR A 102 -2.22 -24.31 16.04
N THR A 103 -2.91 -23.36 15.43
CA THR A 103 -3.55 -23.58 14.13
C THR A 103 -2.54 -23.36 13.02
N HIS A 104 -2.19 -24.42 12.27
CA HIS A 104 -1.39 -24.30 11.06
C HIS A 104 -2.22 -23.71 9.92
N LEU A 105 -1.68 -22.70 9.28
CA LEU A 105 -2.27 -22.07 8.09
C LEU A 105 -1.91 -22.91 6.87
N THR A 106 -2.89 -23.59 6.29
CA THR A 106 -2.77 -24.13 4.93
C THR A 106 -3.41 -23.14 3.98
N LEU A 107 -2.60 -22.42 3.22
CA LEU A 107 -3.11 -21.58 2.14
C LEU A 107 -3.70 -22.47 1.04
N PRO A 108 -4.90 -22.16 0.52
CA PRO A 108 -5.43 -22.87 -0.64
C PRO A 108 -4.47 -22.69 -1.81
N THR A 109 -4.00 -23.78 -2.39
CA THR A 109 -3.20 -23.72 -3.62
C THR A 109 -4.13 -23.35 -4.76
N ILE A 110 -4.01 -22.14 -5.28
CA ILE A 110 -4.74 -21.72 -6.48
C ILE A 110 -3.94 -22.28 -7.67
N TYR A 111 -4.42 -23.36 -8.25
CA TYR A 111 -3.94 -23.81 -9.54
C TYR A 111 -4.56 -22.90 -10.62
N SER A 112 -3.70 -22.18 -11.33
CA SER A 112 -4.08 -21.50 -12.57
C SER A 112 -4.03 -22.47 -13.73
#